data_5fce0797881531414c217c3a63b5d32c
#
_entry.id   5fce0797881531414c217c3a63b5d32c
#
_cell.length_a   1.000
_cell.length_b   1.000
_cell.length_c   1.000
_cell.angle_alpha   90.00
_cell.angle_beta   90.00
_cell.angle_gamma   90.00
#
_symmetry.space_group_name_H-M   'P 1'
#
loop_
_entity.id
_entity.type
_entity.pdbx_description
1 polymer ?
#
loop_
_entity_poly.entity_id
_entity_poly.type
_entity_poly.pdbx_seq_one_letter_code
_entity_poly.pdbx_strand_id
1 'polypeptide(L)'
;IRNYMWYNLAGELMDYAPNVRFCEVLLNGEYQGLYVMTETINSAVDARLKLTEPSKDTIQTSYALRLDRGSGNDVRNIETFSQYALRNLQDMDIVYPGTKWLTPERTAWIAQDFSDFEKSLYSYDYDTEPYAWWEQADLNSFTDYFILNEFTCNYDAGWLSTYVYKDVCGKYKMCIWDFNSACDNYSHPVAEPQHFELQYNVWYYMLSKDEDFINAMIDRYRTLRQGILSDEF
;
A
#
# COMPACT_ATOMS: atom_id res chain seq x y z
N ILE A 1 10.82 -5.21 16.30
CA ILE A 1 11.49 -3.90 16.24
C ILE A 1 11.26 -3.24 14.87
N ARG A 2 11.43 -3.95 13.71
CA ARG A 2 11.31 -3.37 12.36
C ARG A 2 9.97 -2.65 12.14
N ASN A 3 8.83 -3.32 12.38
CA ASN A 3 7.53 -2.69 12.23
C ASN A 3 7.40 -1.44 13.12
N TYR A 4 7.92 -1.48 14.35
CA TYR A 4 7.91 -0.32 15.24
C TYR A 4 8.67 0.87 14.65
N MET A 5 9.89 0.62 14.18
CA MET A 5 10.74 1.69 13.60
C MET A 5 10.12 2.28 12.34
N TRP A 6 9.83 1.39 11.37
CA TRP A 6 9.43 1.84 10.05
C TRP A 6 8.01 2.43 9.98
N TYR A 7 7.09 1.99 10.84
CA TYR A 7 5.77 2.60 10.92
C TYR A 7 5.81 4.00 11.53
N ASN A 8 6.63 4.21 12.59
CA ASN A 8 6.80 5.53 13.15
C ASN A 8 7.48 6.48 12.16
N LEU A 9 8.52 6.02 11.46
CA LEU A 9 9.19 6.81 10.42
C LEU A 9 8.25 7.13 9.27
N ALA A 10 7.50 6.16 8.78
CA ALA A 10 6.50 6.38 7.74
C ALA A 10 5.40 7.37 8.17
N GLY A 11 5.05 7.40 9.45
CA GLY A 11 4.10 8.35 10.01
C GLY A 11 4.54 9.81 9.94
N GLU A 12 5.85 10.06 9.79
CA GLU A 12 6.41 11.41 9.58
C GLU A 12 6.43 11.82 8.08
N LEU A 13 6.26 10.86 7.18
CA LEU A 13 6.40 11.07 5.74
C LEU A 13 5.09 10.97 4.97
N MET A 14 4.27 9.97 5.30
CA MET A 14 3.05 9.62 4.58
C MET A 14 1.83 10.22 5.26
N ASP A 15 0.78 10.49 4.50
CA ASP A 15 -0.50 10.99 5.03
C ASP A 15 -1.11 10.03 6.07
N TYR A 16 -0.85 8.74 5.90
CA TYR A 16 -1.28 7.70 6.83
C TYR A 16 -0.24 6.57 6.89
N ALA A 17 0.13 6.22 8.11
CA ALA A 17 0.81 4.98 8.44
C ALA A 17 0.21 4.41 9.73
N PRO A 18 0.14 3.07 9.91
CA PRO A 18 -0.42 2.49 11.12
C PRO A 18 0.34 2.92 12.37
N ASN A 19 -0.38 3.25 13.43
CA ASN A 19 0.22 3.45 14.75
C ASN A 19 0.77 2.14 15.30
N VAL A 20 1.84 2.24 16.05
CA VAL A 20 2.52 1.09 16.62
C VAL A 20 3.09 1.42 18.00
N ARG A 21 2.96 0.50 18.95
CA ARG A 21 3.49 0.64 20.31
C ARG A 21 3.98 -0.69 20.85
N PHE A 22 4.99 -0.65 21.68
CA PHE A 22 5.33 -1.80 22.50
C PHE A 22 4.32 -1.99 23.62
N CYS A 23 4.00 -3.23 23.91
CA CYS A 23 3.15 -3.60 25.05
C CYS A 23 3.65 -4.90 25.68
N GLU A 24 3.49 -5.01 27.00
CA GLU A 24 3.64 -6.26 27.72
C GLU A 24 2.32 -6.99 27.74
N VAL A 25 2.35 -8.30 27.50
CA VAL A 25 1.15 -9.12 27.43
C VAL A 25 1.10 -10.06 28.65
N LEU A 26 -0.01 -10.00 29.37
CA LEU A 26 -0.38 -10.99 30.38
C LEU A 26 -1.61 -11.76 29.90
N LEU A 27 -1.52 -13.07 29.86
CA LEU A 27 -2.64 -13.95 29.52
C LEU A 27 -2.98 -14.79 30.75
N ASN A 28 -4.19 -14.66 31.24
CA ASN A 28 -4.66 -15.34 32.45
C ASN A 28 -3.72 -15.15 33.68
N GLY A 29 -3.10 -14.00 33.80
CA GLY A 29 -2.14 -13.68 34.86
C GLY A 29 -0.70 -14.13 34.61
N GLU A 30 -0.42 -14.82 33.52
CA GLU A 30 0.92 -15.25 33.13
C GLU A 30 1.54 -14.26 32.14
N TYR A 31 2.78 -13.86 32.37
CA TYR A 31 3.53 -12.96 31.52
C TYR A 31 3.96 -13.67 30.23
N GLN A 32 3.55 -13.14 29.09
CA GLN A 32 3.84 -13.69 27.75
C GLN A 32 4.99 -12.98 27.04
N GLY A 33 5.48 -11.89 27.57
CA GLY A 33 6.60 -11.13 26.99
C GLY A 33 6.20 -9.78 26.42
N LEU A 34 7.17 -9.19 25.71
CA LEU A 34 7.05 -7.90 25.03
C LEU A 34 6.56 -8.11 23.59
N TYR A 35 5.48 -7.42 23.23
CA TYR A 35 4.86 -7.47 21.90
C TYR A 35 4.82 -6.09 21.27
N VAL A 36 4.57 -6.08 19.97
CA VAL A 36 4.27 -4.87 19.20
C VAL A 36 2.78 -4.87 18.89
N MET A 37 2.06 -3.93 19.46
CA MET A 37 0.65 -3.69 19.15
C MET A 37 0.59 -2.72 17.96
N THR A 38 -0.11 -3.12 16.90
CA THR A 38 -0.20 -2.38 15.64
C THR A 38 -1.65 -2.05 15.34
N GLU A 39 -1.89 -0.82 14.89
CA GLU A 39 -3.18 -0.41 14.34
C GLU A 39 -3.48 -1.22 13.07
N THR A 40 -4.70 -1.69 12.93
CA THR A 40 -5.17 -2.34 11.71
C THR A 40 -5.53 -1.29 10.65
N ILE A 41 -5.20 -1.56 9.39
CA ILE A 41 -5.58 -0.66 8.28
C ILE A 41 -7.08 -0.82 8.02
N ASN A 42 -7.84 0.15 8.48
CA ASN A 42 -9.29 0.26 8.27
C ASN A 42 -9.74 1.70 8.49
N SER A 43 -11.00 2.00 8.18
CA SER A 43 -11.62 3.31 8.40
C SER A 43 -12.87 3.19 9.29
N ALA A 44 -12.72 2.57 10.46
CA ALA A 44 -13.75 2.56 11.49
C ALA A 44 -13.87 3.94 12.18
N VAL A 45 -14.88 4.10 13.04
CA VAL A 45 -15.17 5.38 13.72
C VAL A 45 -13.95 5.95 14.44
N ASP A 46 -13.20 5.10 15.12
CA ASP A 46 -12.02 5.49 15.90
C ASP A 46 -10.69 5.31 15.14
N ALA A 47 -10.73 4.84 13.90
CA ALA A 47 -9.53 4.68 13.09
C ALA A 47 -8.92 6.04 12.71
N ARG A 48 -7.60 6.06 12.56
CA ARG A 48 -6.88 7.27 12.10
C ARG A 48 -7.02 7.49 10.60
N LEU A 49 -7.10 6.42 9.83
CA LEU A 49 -7.43 6.51 8.41
C LEU A 49 -8.88 6.95 8.28
N LYS A 50 -9.10 8.15 7.76
CA LYS A 50 -10.43 8.72 7.57
C LYS A 50 -10.82 8.64 6.11
N LEU A 51 -11.76 7.74 5.82
CA LEU A 51 -12.39 7.61 4.52
C LEU A 51 -13.88 7.90 4.67
N THR A 52 -14.48 8.45 3.64
CA THR A 52 -15.92 8.69 3.60
C THR A 52 -16.69 7.37 3.81
N GLU A 53 -17.66 7.38 4.71
CA GLU A 53 -18.47 6.20 4.98
C GLU A 53 -19.33 5.83 3.76
N PRO A 54 -19.52 4.52 3.50
CA PRO A 54 -20.42 4.08 2.44
C PRO A 54 -21.86 4.55 2.65
N SER A 55 -22.50 5.02 1.58
CA SER A 55 -23.92 5.34 1.56
C SER A 55 -24.75 4.18 0.99
N LYS A 56 -26.04 4.11 1.36
CA LYS A 56 -26.99 3.20 0.74
C LYS A 56 -27.52 3.74 -0.60
N ASP A 57 -27.36 5.03 -0.84
CA ASP A 57 -27.94 5.72 -1.99
C ASP A 57 -27.04 5.68 -3.24
N THR A 58 -25.79 5.24 -3.08
CA THR A 58 -24.83 5.12 -4.19
C THR A 58 -23.99 3.85 -4.06
N ILE A 59 -23.60 3.27 -5.20
CA ILE A 59 -22.63 2.18 -5.27
C ILE A 59 -21.20 2.68 -5.12
N GLN A 60 -20.94 3.95 -5.48
CA GLN A 60 -19.64 4.59 -5.30
C GLN A 60 -19.30 4.68 -3.83
N THR A 61 -18.06 4.38 -3.49
CA THR A 61 -17.61 4.34 -2.10
C THR A 61 -16.11 4.57 -2.02
N SER A 62 -15.66 5.04 -0.88
CA SER A 62 -14.24 4.94 -0.51
C SER A 62 -13.87 3.50 -0.24
N TYR A 63 -12.63 3.14 -0.47
CA TYR A 63 -12.18 1.78 -0.19
C TYR A 63 -10.67 1.68 0.08
N ALA A 64 -10.31 0.60 0.74
CA ALA A 64 -8.93 0.16 0.89
C ALA A 64 -8.81 -1.28 0.41
N LEU A 65 -7.78 -1.56 -0.36
CA LEU A 65 -7.46 -2.86 -0.92
C LEU A 65 -6.16 -3.39 -0.32
N ARG A 66 -6.05 -4.70 -0.30
CA ARG A 66 -4.84 -5.40 0.08
C ARG A 66 -4.47 -6.43 -0.98
N LEU A 67 -3.26 -6.35 -1.50
CA LEU A 67 -2.64 -7.39 -2.31
C LEU A 67 -1.87 -8.32 -1.38
N ASP A 68 -2.27 -9.58 -1.31
CA ASP A 68 -1.69 -10.57 -0.40
C ASP A 68 -2.06 -12.01 -0.84
N ARG A 69 -1.78 -13.01 0.01
CA ARG A 69 -2.20 -14.42 -0.14
C ARG A 69 -3.69 -14.59 0.11
N GLY A 70 -4.51 -13.81 -0.26
CA GLY A 70 -5.94 -13.84 -0.29
C GLY A 70 -6.72 -14.60 0.80
N SER A 71 -7.99 -14.28 0.86
CA SER A 71 -8.99 -14.97 1.72
C SER A 71 -9.75 -16.06 0.96
N GLY A 72 -9.34 -16.40 -0.25
CA GLY A 72 -10.02 -17.37 -1.09
C GLY A 72 -11.38 -16.84 -1.61
N ASN A 73 -12.42 -17.69 -1.63
CA ASN A 73 -13.75 -17.34 -2.15
C ASN A 73 -14.58 -16.43 -1.20
N ASP A 74 -13.96 -15.50 -0.50
CA ASP A 74 -14.65 -14.51 0.32
C ASP A 74 -15.26 -13.40 -0.57
N VAL A 75 -16.36 -12.81 -0.10
CA VAL A 75 -17.02 -11.66 -0.75
C VAL A 75 -16.08 -10.44 -0.94
N ARG A 76 -14.98 -10.40 -0.21
CA ARG A 76 -13.97 -9.35 -0.28
C ARG A 76 -12.97 -9.54 -1.42
N ASN A 77 -12.81 -10.76 -1.92
CA ASN A 77 -11.87 -11.04 -3.00
C ASN A 77 -12.39 -10.48 -4.32
N ILE A 78 -11.56 -9.74 -5.04
CA ILE A 78 -11.89 -9.17 -6.35
C ILE A 78 -10.82 -9.50 -7.37
N GLU A 79 -11.22 -9.67 -8.61
CA GLU A 79 -10.32 -9.72 -9.75
C GLU A 79 -10.21 -8.35 -10.39
N THR A 80 -8.99 -7.84 -10.53
CA THR A 80 -8.69 -6.58 -11.19
C THR A 80 -7.91 -6.83 -12.48
N PHE A 81 -7.61 -5.76 -13.22
CA PHE A 81 -6.85 -5.87 -14.46
C PHE A 81 -5.52 -6.61 -14.29
N SER A 82 -4.79 -6.40 -13.19
CA SER A 82 -3.51 -7.07 -12.97
C SER A 82 -3.65 -8.58 -12.79
N GLN A 83 -4.66 -9.09 -12.09
CA GLN A 83 -4.90 -10.53 -12.00
C GLN A 83 -5.36 -11.11 -13.34
N TYR A 84 -6.28 -10.44 -14.02
CA TYR A 84 -6.86 -10.95 -15.25
C TYR A 84 -5.89 -10.87 -16.45
N ALA A 85 -5.32 -9.69 -16.71
CA ALA A 85 -4.53 -9.45 -17.91
C ALA A 85 -3.03 -9.73 -17.71
N LEU A 86 -2.48 -9.42 -16.52
CA LEU A 86 -1.06 -9.56 -16.23
C LEU A 86 -0.73 -10.83 -15.43
N ARG A 87 -1.77 -11.61 -15.09
CA ARG A 87 -1.67 -12.86 -14.34
C ARG A 87 -0.94 -12.72 -13.01
N ASN A 88 -1.17 -11.62 -12.30
CA ASN A 88 -0.70 -11.47 -10.93
C ASN A 88 -1.32 -12.60 -10.08
N LEU A 89 -0.47 -13.35 -9.39
CA LEU A 89 -0.87 -14.54 -8.64
C LEU A 89 -1.38 -14.24 -7.22
N GLN A 90 -1.17 -13.00 -6.74
CA GLN A 90 -1.68 -12.59 -5.44
C GLN A 90 -3.15 -12.20 -5.54
N ASP A 91 -3.87 -12.46 -4.46
CA ASP A 91 -5.27 -12.06 -4.36
C ASP A 91 -5.40 -10.58 -3.99
N MET A 92 -6.44 -9.94 -4.54
CA MET A 92 -6.82 -8.58 -4.18
C MET A 92 -8.06 -8.62 -3.29
N ASP A 93 -7.91 -8.21 -2.04
CA ASP A 93 -8.99 -8.20 -1.06
C ASP A 93 -9.44 -6.78 -0.70
N ILE A 94 -10.74 -6.58 -0.60
CA ILE A 94 -11.33 -5.36 -0.05
C ILE A 94 -11.20 -5.40 1.49
N VAL A 95 -10.40 -4.49 2.04
CA VAL A 95 -10.22 -4.32 3.50
C VAL A 95 -11.28 -3.37 4.07
N TYR A 96 -11.60 -2.34 3.33
CA TYR A 96 -12.67 -1.37 3.60
C TYR A 96 -13.44 -1.10 2.30
N PRO A 97 -14.76 -0.97 2.34
CA PRO A 97 -15.64 -1.03 3.50
C PRO A 97 -15.83 -2.46 4.02
N GLY A 98 -16.36 -2.57 5.25
CA GLY A 98 -16.69 -3.87 5.85
C GLY A 98 -17.75 -4.64 5.07
N THR A 99 -17.81 -5.96 5.23
CA THR A 99 -18.63 -6.90 4.44
C THR A 99 -20.12 -6.56 4.38
N LYS A 100 -20.68 -5.93 5.43
CA LYS A 100 -22.08 -5.50 5.44
C LYS A 100 -22.44 -4.47 4.36
N TRP A 101 -21.41 -3.82 3.78
CA TRP A 101 -21.54 -2.83 2.72
C TRP A 101 -21.20 -3.35 1.32
N LEU A 102 -20.64 -4.58 1.25
CA LEU A 102 -20.23 -5.20 -0.01
C LEU A 102 -21.41 -5.93 -0.67
N THR A 103 -22.15 -5.20 -1.50
CA THR A 103 -23.10 -5.83 -2.44
C THR A 103 -22.35 -6.25 -3.70
N PRO A 104 -22.87 -7.20 -4.50
CA PRO A 104 -22.26 -7.60 -5.77
C PRO A 104 -21.96 -6.41 -6.68
N GLU A 105 -22.88 -5.44 -6.75
CA GLU A 105 -22.74 -4.25 -7.60
C GLU A 105 -21.61 -3.34 -7.10
N ARG A 106 -21.51 -3.14 -5.77
CA ARG A 106 -20.45 -2.32 -5.17
C ARG A 106 -19.09 -2.98 -5.31
N THR A 107 -19.02 -4.30 -5.09
CA THR A 107 -17.78 -5.07 -5.28
C THR A 107 -17.31 -4.99 -6.73
N ALA A 108 -18.23 -5.16 -7.69
CA ALA A 108 -17.91 -5.01 -9.11
C ALA A 108 -17.47 -3.58 -9.47
N TRP A 109 -18.09 -2.55 -8.86
CA TRP A 109 -17.68 -1.17 -9.06
C TRP A 109 -16.26 -0.91 -8.53
N ILE A 110 -15.92 -1.39 -7.34
CA ILE A 110 -14.56 -1.26 -6.76
C ILE A 110 -13.55 -1.95 -7.68
N ALA A 111 -13.83 -3.17 -8.12
CA ALA A 111 -12.96 -3.92 -9.02
C ALA A 111 -12.73 -3.19 -10.35
N GLN A 112 -13.77 -2.57 -10.90
CA GLN A 112 -13.69 -1.80 -12.14
C GLN A 112 -12.92 -0.49 -11.95
N ASP A 113 -13.22 0.29 -10.89
CA ASP A 113 -12.57 1.57 -10.61
C ASP A 113 -11.05 1.38 -10.39
N PHE A 114 -10.66 0.33 -9.66
CA PHE A 114 -9.25 0.00 -9.48
C PHE A 114 -8.60 -0.54 -10.76
N SER A 115 -9.31 -1.37 -11.52
CA SER A 115 -8.83 -1.86 -12.83
C SER A 115 -8.59 -0.71 -13.82
N ASP A 116 -9.39 0.34 -13.78
CA ASP A 116 -9.22 1.48 -14.66
C ASP A 116 -7.96 2.29 -14.30
N PHE A 117 -7.64 2.40 -13.01
CA PHE A 117 -6.33 2.91 -12.59
C PHE A 117 -5.18 2.02 -13.08
N GLU A 118 -5.25 0.71 -12.87
CA GLU A 118 -4.22 -0.22 -13.34
C GLU A 118 -4.01 -0.13 -14.85
N LYS A 119 -5.10 -0.05 -15.62
CA LYS A 119 -5.05 0.13 -17.08
C LYS A 119 -4.40 1.43 -17.50
N SER A 120 -4.64 2.52 -16.75
CA SER A 120 -4.03 3.82 -17.07
C SER A 120 -2.50 3.75 -17.08
N LEU A 121 -1.89 2.96 -16.20
CA LEU A 121 -0.44 2.72 -16.17
C LEU A 121 0.10 2.00 -17.42
N TYR A 122 -0.74 1.20 -18.09
CA TYR A 122 -0.39 0.41 -19.27
C TYR A 122 -0.93 0.98 -20.58
N SER A 123 -1.63 2.11 -20.51
CA SER A 123 -2.19 2.80 -21.68
C SER A 123 -1.09 3.50 -22.48
N TYR A 124 -1.33 3.71 -23.76
CA TYR A 124 -0.41 4.47 -24.61
C TYR A 124 -0.28 5.94 -24.20
N ASP A 125 -1.32 6.48 -23.58
CA ASP A 125 -1.44 7.86 -23.11
C ASP A 125 -1.28 7.99 -21.59
N TYR A 126 -0.55 7.04 -20.98
CA TYR A 126 -0.33 6.96 -19.52
C TYR A 126 0.27 8.23 -18.92
N ASP A 127 0.96 9.02 -19.72
CA ASP A 127 1.63 10.27 -19.38
C ASP A 127 0.96 11.52 -20.00
N THR A 128 -0.27 11.40 -20.52
CA THR A 128 -0.97 12.48 -21.23
C THR A 128 -2.27 12.86 -20.54
N GLU A 129 -2.41 14.11 -20.12
CA GLU A 129 -3.68 14.60 -19.56
C GLU A 129 -4.83 14.52 -20.58
N PRO A 130 -6.04 14.18 -20.12
CA PRO A 130 -6.48 13.89 -18.75
C PRO A 130 -6.40 12.40 -18.39
N TYR A 131 -5.72 11.57 -19.16
CA TYR A 131 -5.64 10.11 -19.00
C TYR A 131 -4.42 9.66 -18.22
N ALA A 132 -3.53 10.58 -17.88
CA ALA A 132 -2.30 10.30 -17.16
C ALA A 132 -2.57 9.63 -15.81
N TRP A 133 -1.70 8.70 -15.44
CA TRP A 133 -1.84 7.93 -14.21
C TRP A 133 -1.86 8.82 -12.95
N TRP A 134 -1.16 9.96 -12.94
CA TRP A 134 -1.14 10.91 -11.81
C TRP A 134 -2.44 11.67 -11.59
N GLU A 135 -3.36 11.64 -12.54
CA GLU A 135 -4.72 12.12 -12.32
C GLU A 135 -5.48 11.25 -11.33
N GLN A 136 -5.14 9.96 -11.25
CA GLN A 136 -5.78 8.99 -10.40
C GLN A 136 -4.96 8.65 -9.14
N ALA A 137 -3.62 8.69 -9.20
CA ALA A 137 -2.72 8.33 -8.10
C ALA A 137 -1.99 9.54 -7.52
N ASP A 138 -1.76 9.52 -6.21
CA ASP A 138 -0.98 10.53 -5.50
C ASP A 138 0.52 10.24 -5.66
N LEU A 139 1.21 11.07 -6.43
CA LEU A 139 2.63 10.91 -6.74
C LEU A 139 3.49 10.81 -5.48
N ASN A 140 3.25 11.67 -4.49
CA ASN A 140 4.06 11.67 -3.26
C ASN A 140 3.85 10.38 -2.46
N SER A 141 2.62 9.92 -2.34
CA SER A 141 2.31 8.68 -1.63
C SER A 141 2.97 7.46 -2.27
N PHE A 142 2.92 7.36 -3.60
CA PHE A 142 3.57 6.27 -4.33
C PHE A 142 5.10 6.34 -4.25
N THR A 143 5.65 7.55 -4.31
CA THR A 143 7.09 7.80 -4.18
C THR A 143 7.61 7.45 -2.77
N ASP A 144 6.94 7.91 -1.73
CA ASP A 144 7.33 7.61 -0.34
C ASP A 144 7.23 6.11 -0.04
N TYR A 145 6.18 5.43 -0.52
CA TYR A 145 6.06 3.98 -0.39
C TYR A 145 7.21 3.26 -1.07
N PHE A 146 7.57 3.66 -2.31
CA PHE A 146 8.71 3.10 -3.04
C PHE A 146 10.00 3.28 -2.24
N ILE A 147 10.32 4.52 -1.85
CA ILE A 147 11.57 4.83 -1.13
C ILE A 147 11.68 4.04 0.17
N LEU A 148 10.63 4.00 0.99
CA LEU A 148 10.66 3.30 2.28
C LEU A 148 10.91 1.80 2.13
N ASN A 149 10.25 1.15 1.17
CA ASN A 149 10.40 -0.27 0.96
C ASN A 149 11.75 -0.63 0.32
N GLU A 150 12.23 0.15 -0.65
CA GLU A 150 13.53 -0.07 -1.27
C GLU A 150 14.69 0.25 -0.31
N PHE A 151 14.61 1.35 0.44
CA PHE A 151 15.63 1.70 1.43
C PHE A 151 15.82 0.61 2.50
N THR A 152 14.77 -0.11 2.80
CA THR A 152 14.77 -1.19 3.79
C THR A 152 14.98 -2.57 3.20
N CYS A 153 15.03 -2.70 1.87
CA CYS A 153 15.01 -3.98 1.16
C CYS A 153 13.87 -4.86 1.67
N ASN A 154 12.65 -4.34 1.69
CA ASN A 154 11.47 -5.08 2.16
C ASN A 154 10.97 -6.03 1.07
N TYR A 155 11.44 -7.27 1.10
CA TYR A 155 11.23 -8.27 0.07
C TYR A 155 9.76 -8.54 -0.28
N ASP A 156 8.88 -8.52 0.72
CA ASP A 156 7.46 -8.83 0.50
C ASP A 156 6.68 -7.66 -0.12
N ALA A 157 7.22 -6.44 -0.05
CA ALA A 157 6.52 -5.26 -0.56
C ALA A 157 6.24 -5.34 -2.06
N GLY A 158 5.03 -4.96 -2.45
CA GLY A 158 4.57 -5.03 -3.84
C GLY A 158 4.05 -6.41 -4.28
N TRP A 159 4.37 -7.48 -3.55
CA TRP A 159 3.88 -8.83 -3.79
C TRP A 159 2.85 -9.25 -2.75
N LEU A 160 3.16 -9.03 -1.49
CA LEU A 160 2.35 -9.35 -0.34
C LEU A 160 2.23 -8.11 0.54
N SER A 161 1.27 -8.12 1.46
CA SER A 161 1.16 -7.06 2.47
C SER A 161 1.14 -5.64 1.89
N THR A 162 0.64 -5.50 0.67
CA THR A 162 0.61 -4.23 -0.08
C THR A 162 -0.78 -3.63 0.00
N TYR A 163 -0.87 -2.43 0.56
CA TYR A 163 -2.14 -1.75 0.76
C TYR A 163 -2.22 -0.46 -0.07
N VAL A 164 -3.37 -0.28 -0.68
CA VAL A 164 -3.74 0.94 -1.41
C VAL A 164 -5.13 1.38 -0.99
N TYR A 165 -5.36 2.67 -0.87
CA TYR A 165 -6.67 3.20 -0.49
C TYR A 165 -7.02 4.45 -1.30
N LYS A 166 -8.32 4.72 -1.38
CA LYS A 166 -8.89 5.87 -2.09
C LYS A 166 -10.14 6.35 -1.38
N ASP A 167 -10.24 7.65 -1.15
CA ASP A 167 -11.51 8.26 -0.76
C ASP A 167 -12.39 8.50 -1.99
N VAL A 168 -13.68 8.68 -1.79
CA VAL A 168 -14.61 9.06 -2.87
C VAL A 168 -14.08 10.31 -3.57
N CYS A 169 -13.96 10.26 -4.89
CA CYS A 169 -13.38 11.33 -5.71
C CYS A 169 -11.93 11.73 -5.37
N GLY A 170 -11.24 10.94 -4.53
CA GLY A 170 -9.83 11.15 -4.21
C GLY A 170 -8.89 10.41 -5.16
N LYS A 171 -7.59 10.61 -4.96
CA LYS A 171 -6.53 9.84 -5.63
C LYS A 171 -6.16 8.61 -4.81
N TYR A 172 -5.65 7.59 -5.51
CA TYR A 172 -5.07 6.41 -4.86
C TYR A 172 -3.84 6.79 -4.05
N LYS A 173 -3.75 6.22 -2.85
CA LYS A 173 -2.62 6.38 -1.94
C LYS A 173 -2.17 5.03 -1.43
N MET A 174 -0.86 4.88 -1.26
CA MET A 174 -0.26 3.68 -0.69
C MET A 174 -0.24 3.74 0.83
N CYS A 175 -0.25 2.58 1.48
CA CYS A 175 -0.01 2.46 2.92
C CYS A 175 1.02 1.36 3.16
N ILE A 176 2.00 1.63 4.01
CA ILE A 176 3.01 0.66 4.39
C ILE A 176 2.41 -0.43 5.31
N TRP A 177 2.92 -1.64 5.16
CA TRP A 177 2.58 -2.76 6.03
C TRP A 177 3.70 -3.81 6.02
N ASP A 178 3.88 -4.49 7.14
CA ASP A 178 4.72 -5.65 7.35
C ASP A 178 6.19 -5.53 6.89
N PHE A 179 7.01 -4.93 7.73
CA PHE A 179 8.46 -4.86 7.55
C PHE A 179 9.19 -6.06 8.16
N ASN A 180 8.55 -7.21 8.32
CA ASN A 180 9.20 -8.37 8.92
C ASN A 180 10.38 -8.85 8.07
N SER A 181 10.24 -8.83 6.75
CA SER A 181 11.25 -9.24 5.78
C SER A 181 12.29 -8.15 5.49
N ALA A 182 12.10 -6.93 6.02
CA ALA A 182 12.97 -5.79 5.77
C ALA A 182 14.33 -5.90 6.48
N CYS A 183 15.31 -5.12 6.02
CA CYS A 183 16.67 -5.04 6.57
C CYS A 183 17.35 -6.41 6.59
N ASP A 184 17.31 -7.09 5.46
CA ASP A 184 17.93 -8.42 5.22
C ASP A 184 17.48 -9.51 6.20
N ASN A 185 16.25 -9.41 6.72
CA ASN A 185 15.64 -10.40 7.60
C ASN A 185 14.80 -11.41 6.81
N TYR A 186 15.36 -11.98 5.79
CA TYR A 186 14.75 -13.01 4.95
C TYR A 186 15.64 -14.26 4.87
N SER A 187 15.10 -15.37 4.42
CA SER A 187 15.82 -16.64 4.33
C SER A 187 17.01 -16.64 3.34
N HIS A 188 16.99 -15.67 2.42
CA HIS A 188 18.05 -15.43 1.46
C HIS A 188 18.44 -13.96 1.48
N PRO A 189 19.72 -13.60 1.22
CA PRO A 189 20.10 -12.21 1.02
C PRO A 189 19.29 -11.59 -0.11
N VAL A 190 18.63 -10.46 0.13
CA VAL A 190 17.81 -9.73 -0.85
C VAL A 190 18.39 -8.37 -1.20
N ALA A 191 19.34 -7.87 -0.39
CA ALA A 191 20.01 -6.60 -0.62
C ALA A 191 20.99 -6.69 -1.80
N GLU A 192 20.47 -6.54 -3.00
CA GLU A 192 21.26 -6.42 -4.23
C GLU A 192 21.44 -4.95 -4.58
N PRO A 193 22.68 -4.39 -4.54
CA PRO A 193 22.91 -2.94 -4.74
C PRO A 193 22.49 -2.41 -6.11
N GLN A 194 22.15 -3.28 -7.04
CA GLN A 194 21.87 -2.96 -8.43
C GLN A 194 20.40 -3.16 -8.83
N HIS A 195 19.55 -3.60 -7.90
CA HIS A 195 18.15 -3.90 -8.16
C HIS A 195 17.22 -3.14 -7.21
N PHE A 196 16.01 -2.89 -7.70
CA PHE A 196 14.87 -2.48 -6.90
C PHE A 196 13.87 -3.62 -6.84
N GLU A 197 13.48 -4.05 -5.65
CA GLU A 197 12.52 -5.14 -5.47
C GLU A 197 11.14 -4.76 -6.00
N LEU A 198 10.68 -3.53 -5.75
CA LEU A 198 9.39 -3.05 -6.20
C LEU A 198 9.26 -2.92 -7.73
N GLN A 199 10.36 -2.85 -8.47
CA GLN A 199 10.29 -2.80 -9.94
C GLN A 199 9.62 -4.03 -10.55
N TYR A 200 9.52 -5.14 -9.82
CA TYR A 200 8.82 -6.35 -10.26
C TYR A 200 7.32 -6.34 -9.96
N ASN A 201 6.87 -5.41 -9.11
CA ASN A 201 5.44 -5.19 -8.89
C ASN A 201 4.81 -4.59 -10.15
N VAL A 202 3.62 -5.05 -10.51
CA VAL A 202 2.95 -4.67 -11.77
C VAL A 202 2.70 -3.17 -11.92
N TRP A 203 2.50 -2.43 -10.83
CA TRP A 203 2.30 -0.99 -10.86
C TRP A 203 3.65 -0.27 -10.95
N TYR A 204 4.59 -0.61 -10.09
CA TYR A 204 5.92 0.02 -10.04
C TYR A 204 6.80 -0.36 -11.24
N TYR A 205 6.52 -1.49 -11.89
CA TYR A 205 7.16 -1.82 -13.16
C TYR A 205 6.89 -0.75 -14.25
N MET A 206 5.67 -0.20 -14.28
CA MET A 206 5.35 0.87 -15.22
C MET A 206 5.79 2.24 -14.70
N LEU A 207 5.56 2.55 -13.42
CA LEU A 207 6.00 3.79 -12.80
C LEU A 207 7.52 4.00 -12.92
N SER A 208 8.32 2.93 -12.79
CA SER A 208 9.77 3.00 -12.96
C SER A 208 10.26 3.29 -14.39
N LYS A 209 9.35 3.43 -15.36
CA LYS A 209 9.63 3.86 -16.73
C LYS A 209 9.19 5.29 -17.00
N ASP A 210 8.43 5.86 -16.11
CA ASP A 210 7.92 7.22 -16.19
C ASP A 210 8.97 8.20 -15.66
N GLU A 211 9.37 9.18 -16.50
CA GLU A 211 10.42 10.14 -16.13
C GLU A 211 10.01 11.05 -14.98
N ASP A 212 8.74 11.43 -14.90
CA ASP A 212 8.24 12.31 -13.85
C ASP A 212 8.22 11.57 -12.50
N PHE A 213 7.81 10.29 -12.49
CA PHE A 213 7.91 9.46 -11.30
C PHE A 213 9.36 9.28 -10.83
N ILE A 214 10.28 8.95 -11.75
CA ILE A 214 11.70 8.76 -11.43
C ILE A 214 12.31 10.06 -10.88
N ASN A 215 12.05 11.20 -11.51
CA ASN A 215 12.56 12.48 -11.07
C ASN A 215 12.02 12.85 -9.68
N ALA A 216 10.72 12.69 -9.46
CA ALA A 216 10.11 12.92 -8.15
C ALA A 216 10.72 12.00 -7.07
N MET A 217 10.92 10.72 -7.37
CA MET A 217 11.54 9.75 -6.47
C MET A 217 12.99 10.15 -6.13
N ILE A 218 13.79 10.55 -7.12
CA ILE A 218 15.17 10.98 -6.90
C ILE A 218 15.23 12.22 -6.02
N ASP A 219 14.42 13.24 -6.32
CA ASP A 219 14.43 14.49 -5.58
C ASP A 219 13.90 14.29 -4.15
N ARG A 220 12.86 13.47 -3.99
CA ARG A 220 12.34 13.09 -2.68
C ARG A 220 13.38 12.32 -1.86
N TYR A 221 14.03 11.32 -2.44
CA TYR A 221 15.09 10.55 -1.77
C TYR A 221 16.25 11.45 -1.33
N ARG A 222 16.72 12.35 -2.19
CA ARG A 222 17.77 13.32 -1.84
C ARG A 222 17.37 14.19 -0.66
N THR A 223 16.12 14.64 -0.62
CA THR A 223 15.57 15.42 0.50
C THR A 223 15.56 14.60 1.79
N LEU A 224 15.08 13.36 1.74
CA LEU A 224 15.03 12.48 2.90
C LEU A 224 16.43 12.12 3.43
N ARG A 225 17.42 11.98 2.56
CA ARG A 225 18.83 11.75 2.92
C ARG A 225 19.50 12.94 3.62
N GLN A 226 18.92 14.12 3.55
CA GLN A 226 19.37 15.30 4.32
C GLN A 226 18.68 15.41 5.69
N GLY A 227 17.79 14.51 6.02
CA GLY A 227 16.99 14.52 7.23
C GLY A 227 16.79 13.12 7.80
N ILE A 228 15.55 12.68 7.81
CA ILE A 228 15.06 11.45 8.47
C ILE A 228 15.71 10.14 7.96
N LEU A 229 16.28 10.12 6.77
CA LEU A 229 17.06 9.00 6.23
C LEU A 229 18.56 9.33 6.12
N SER A 230 19.05 10.31 6.85
CA SER A 230 20.48 10.61 6.87
C SER A 230 21.27 9.57 7.68
N ASP A 231 22.58 9.52 7.46
CA ASP A 231 23.47 8.62 8.19
C ASP A 231 23.64 9.04 9.67
N GLU A 232 23.21 10.27 10.02
CA GLU A 232 23.29 10.83 11.37
C GLU A 232 21.98 10.67 12.16
N PHE A 233 20.89 10.25 11.49
CA PHE A 233 19.57 9.99 12.13
C PHE A 233 19.52 8.54 12.64
#